data_076dc79d76b51a13effe6e35639e61c5
#
_entry.id   076dc79d76b51a13effe6e35639e61c5
#
_cell.length_a   1.000
_cell.length_b   1.000
_cell.length_c   1.000
_cell.angle_alpha   90.00
_cell.angle_beta   90.00
_cell.angle_gamma   90.00
#
_symmetry.space_group_name_H-M   'P 1'
#
loop_
_entity.id
_entity.type
_entity.pdbx_description
1 polymer ?
#
loop_
_entity_poly.entity_id
_entity_poly.type
_entity_poly.pdbx_seq_one_letter_code
_entity_poly.pdbx_strand_id
1 'polypeptide(L)'
;MTLPPFEPNGMPLSPGIRLLEASAGTGKTFALAHLVLRLVSEGQRPLAIEQLLVVTFTDAAAAELRDRIARRLQQALALLEAAAGPGDPAPPADLDQPLADWLAAQGPNPSAQLRGRLLLALEQLDRADITTIHGFCRRTLQRQALEAGLGPAVALENGAAERRGQIVHDYWQQQIGRAHV
;
A
#
# COMPACT_ATOMS: atom_id res chain seq x y z
N MET A 1 -15.12 25.01 7.45
CA MET A 1 -15.46 24.29 6.20
C MET A 1 -15.42 22.82 6.55
N THR A 2 -16.57 22.15 6.63
CA THR A 2 -16.64 20.72 7.01
C THR A 2 -16.34 19.89 5.77
N LEU A 3 -15.31 19.05 5.83
CA LEU A 3 -15.01 18.13 4.74
C LEU A 3 -16.13 17.08 4.64
N PRO A 4 -16.51 16.64 3.42
CA PRO A 4 -17.49 15.56 3.27
C PRO A 4 -16.94 14.26 3.87
N PRO A 5 -17.83 13.36 4.35
CA PRO A 5 -17.40 12.05 4.81
C PRO A 5 -16.72 11.29 3.67
N PHE A 6 -15.73 10.48 4.05
CA PHE A 6 -15.00 9.65 3.08
C PHE A 6 -15.87 8.49 2.59
N GLU A 7 -16.10 8.46 1.28
CA GLU A 7 -16.79 7.38 0.57
C GLU A 7 -15.76 6.50 -0.15
N PRO A 8 -15.52 5.25 0.30
CA PRO A 8 -14.48 4.39 -0.29
C PRO A 8 -14.66 4.17 -1.79
N ASN A 9 -15.90 4.02 -2.27
CA ASN A 9 -16.21 3.84 -3.70
C ASN A 9 -16.25 5.16 -4.48
N GLY A 10 -16.44 6.29 -3.82
CA GLY A 10 -16.51 7.61 -4.44
C GLY A 10 -15.14 8.24 -4.74
N MET A 11 -14.05 7.71 -4.20
CA MET A 11 -12.72 8.28 -4.43
C MET A 11 -12.27 8.07 -5.89
N PRO A 12 -11.90 9.14 -6.63
CA PRO A 12 -11.40 8.99 -7.99
C PRO A 12 -10.07 8.24 -8.03
N LEU A 13 -9.92 7.27 -8.94
CA LEU A 13 -8.68 6.52 -9.14
C LEU A 13 -7.76 7.16 -10.20
N SER A 14 -8.11 8.32 -10.73
CA SER A 14 -7.27 9.06 -11.67
C SER A 14 -5.97 9.52 -11.00
N PRO A 15 -4.86 9.69 -11.76
CA PRO A 15 -3.61 10.22 -11.23
C PRO A 15 -3.81 11.54 -10.49
N GLY A 16 -3.07 11.74 -9.39
CA GLY A 16 -3.13 12.95 -8.57
C GLY A 16 -2.82 12.66 -7.09
N ILE A 17 -2.76 13.72 -6.30
CA ILE A 17 -2.57 13.64 -4.86
C ILE A 17 -3.94 13.70 -4.19
N ARG A 18 -4.17 12.78 -3.24
CA ARG A 18 -5.39 12.72 -2.42
C ARG A 18 -5.00 12.73 -0.95
N LEU A 19 -5.61 13.60 -0.18
CA LEU A 19 -5.46 13.65 1.27
C LEU A 19 -6.73 13.11 1.93
N LEU A 20 -6.57 12.05 2.73
CA LEU A 20 -7.64 11.50 3.55
C LEU A 20 -7.32 11.80 5.01
N GLU A 21 -8.07 12.73 5.59
CA GLU A 21 -7.97 13.04 7.02
C GLU A 21 -8.78 12.05 7.85
N ALA A 22 -8.15 11.43 8.81
CA ALA A 22 -8.80 10.45 9.67
C ALA A 22 -8.13 10.38 11.03
N SER A 23 -8.93 10.41 12.10
CA SER A 23 -8.49 10.22 13.48
C SER A 23 -8.10 8.77 13.77
N ALA A 24 -7.53 8.48 14.93
CA ALA A 24 -7.29 7.10 15.35
C ALA A 24 -8.63 6.34 15.46
N GLY A 25 -8.66 5.09 14.99
CA GLY A 25 -9.85 4.23 15.06
C GLY A 25 -10.94 4.52 14.01
N THR A 26 -10.79 5.48 13.10
CA THR A 26 -11.81 5.86 12.11
C THR A 26 -11.82 5.04 10.82
N GLY A 27 -11.13 3.89 10.78
CA GLY A 27 -11.20 2.99 9.62
C GLY A 27 -10.16 3.27 8.52
N LYS A 28 -9.05 3.99 8.80
CA LYS A 28 -7.98 4.25 7.80
C LYS A 28 -7.49 2.98 7.10
N THR A 29 -7.20 1.94 7.86
CA THR A 29 -6.70 0.67 7.33
C THR A 29 -7.76 -0.04 6.47
N PHE A 30 -9.03 0.06 6.87
CA PHE A 30 -10.16 -0.41 6.07
C PHE A 30 -10.26 0.34 4.75
N ALA A 31 -10.20 1.66 4.78
CA ALA A 31 -10.23 2.50 3.59
C ALA A 31 -9.09 2.16 2.63
N LEU A 32 -7.86 1.99 3.15
CA LEU A 32 -6.69 1.60 2.35
C LEU A 32 -6.86 0.23 1.70
N ALA A 33 -7.35 -0.78 2.45
CA ALA A 33 -7.58 -2.11 1.90
C ALA A 33 -8.65 -2.09 0.79
N HIS A 34 -9.70 -1.29 0.95
CA HIS A 34 -10.73 -1.12 -0.07
C HIS A 34 -10.22 -0.36 -1.30
N LEU A 35 -9.37 0.67 -1.12
CA LEU A 35 -8.74 1.37 -2.22
C LEU A 35 -7.81 0.44 -3.03
N VAL A 36 -7.07 -0.45 -2.36
CA VAL A 36 -6.25 -1.46 -3.06
C VAL A 36 -7.13 -2.37 -3.90
N LEU A 37 -8.25 -2.88 -3.36
CA LEU A 37 -9.22 -3.67 -4.14
C LEU A 37 -9.64 -2.92 -5.41
N ARG A 38 -10.02 -1.65 -5.29
CA ARG A 38 -10.44 -0.84 -6.43
C ARG A 38 -9.33 -0.61 -7.44
N LEU A 39 -8.10 -0.31 -6.98
CA LEU A 39 -6.95 -0.07 -7.85
C LEU A 39 -6.58 -1.30 -8.70
N VAL A 40 -6.73 -2.52 -8.15
CA VAL A 40 -6.40 -3.76 -8.89
C VAL A 40 -7.57 -4.29 -9.72
N SER A 41 -8.79 -3.79 -9.51
CA SER A 41 -10.00 -4.31 -10.15
C SER A 41 -10.65 -3.34 -11.13
N GLU A 42 -10.62 -2.03 -10.86
CA GLU A 42 -11.39 -1.01 -11.59
C GLU A 42 -10.55 -0.25 -12.62
N GLY A 43 -11.27 0.46 -13.49
CA GLY A 43 -10.69 1.33 -14.50
C GLY A 43 -10.29 0.62 -15.80
N GLN A 44 -9.83 1.40 -16.77
CA GLN A 44 -9.40 0.89 -18.07
C GLN A 44 -8.06 0.13 -17.99
N ARG A 45 -7.22 0.48 -17.02
CA ARG A 45 -5.90 -0.12 -16.77
C ARG A 45 -5.73 -0.33 -15.27
N PRO A 46 -6.35 -1.38 -14.69
CA PRO A 46 -6.13 -1.73 -13.30
C PRO A 46 -4.65 -1.99 -13.04
N LEU A 47 -4.19 -1.62 -11.85
CA LEU A 47 -2.80 -1.81 -11.46
C LEU A 47 -2.54 -3.29 -11.11
N ALA A 48 -1.35 -3.79 -11.44
CA ALA A 48 -0.85 -5.01 -10.85
C ALA A 48 -0.50 -4.75 -9.38
N ILE A 49 -0.66 -5.75 -8.52
CA ILE A 49 -0.43 -5.59 -7.07
C ILE A 49 1.02 -5.18 -6.76
N GLU A 50 1.98 -5.61 -7.56
CA GLU A 50 3.40 -5.25 -7.46
C GLU A 50 3.72 -3.79 -7.84
N GLN A 51 2.77 -3.09 -8.47
CA GLN A 51 2.89 -1.67 -8.78
C GLN A 51 2.44 -0.78 -7.61
N LEU A 52 1.94 -1.38 -6.54
CA LEU A 52 1.45 -0.66 -5.37
C LEU A 52 2.58 -0.53 -4.33
N LEU A 53 2.74 0.68 -3.83
CA LEU A 53 3.56 0.98 -2.66
C LEU A 53 2.65 1.47 -1.54
N VAL A 54 2.62 0.73 -0.44
CA VAL A 54 1.87 1.10 0.77
C VAL A 54 2.85 1.21 1.93
N VAL A 55 2.94 2.39 2.53
CA VAL A 55 3.96 2.69 3.52
C VAL A 55 3.33 2.97 4.88
N THR A 56 3.91 2.40 5.93
CA THR A 56 3.53 2.61 7.33
C THR A 56 4.73 2.99 8.18
N PHE A 57 4.49 3.23 9.48
CA PHE A 57 5.57 3.56 10.42
C PHE A 57 6.19 2.32 11.08
N THR A 58 5.43 1.24 11.30
CA THR A 58 5.88 0.06 12.02
C THR A 58 5.70 -1.21 11.19
N ASP A 59 6.56 -2.21 11.42
CA ASP A 59 6.46 -3.49 10.76
C ASP A 59 5.18 -4.25 11.14
N ALA A 60 4.73 -4.09 12.39
CA ALA A 60 3.45 -4.65 12.84
C ALA A 60 2.27 -4.05 12.07
N ALA A 61 2.26 -2.73 11.84
CA ALA A 61 1.22 -2.07 11.04
C ALA A 61 1.29 -2.49 9.56
N ALA A 62 2.49 -2.72 9.02
CA ALA A 62 2.65 -3.22 7.66
C ALA A 62 2.11 -4.65 7.50
N ALA A 63 2.38 -5.53 8.48
CA ALA A 63 1.84 -6.88 8.51
C ALA A 63 0.30 -6.88 8.63
N GLU A 64 -0.24 -6.11 9.58
CA GLU A 64 -1.69 -5.96 9.75
C GLU A 64 -2.38 -5.46 8.47
N LEU A 65 -1.78 -4.48 7.81
CA LEU A 65 -2.33 -3.92 6.58
C LEU A 65 -2.30 -4.93 5.44
N ARG A 66 -1.23 -5.73 5.33
CA ARG A 66 -1.16 -6.83 4.35
C ARG A 66 -2.27 -7.86 4.58
N ASP A 67 -2.51 -8.26 5.83
CA ASP A 67 -3.56 -9.21 6.18
C ASP A 67 -4.96 -8.64 5.89
N ARG A 68 -5.17 -7.36 6.11
CA ARG A 68 -6.44 -6.68 5.80
C ARG A 68 -6.68 -6.56 4.30
N ILE A 69 -5.64 -6.28 3.52
CA ILE A 69 -5.71 -6.27 2.05
C ILE A 69 -6.01 -7.67 1.54
N ALA A 70 -5.32 -8.71 2.03
CA ALA A 70 -5.58 -10.10 1.65
C ALA A 70 -7.04 -10.48 1.91
N ARG A 71 -7.54 -10.23 3.12
CA ARG A 71 -8.94 -10.52 3.48
C ARG A 71 -9.91 -9.77 2.58
N ARG A 72 -9.66 -8.51 2.27
CA ARG A 72 -10.52 -7.70 1.40
C ARG A 72 -10.61 -8.26 -0.01
N LEU A 73 -9.48 -8.66 -0.59
CA LEU A 73 -9.41 -9.30 -1.91
C LEU A 73 -10.10 -10.66 -1.90
N GLN A 74 -9.93 -11.46 -0.85
CA GLN A 74 -10.61 -12.76 -0.67
C GLN A 74 -12.12 -12.61 -0.58
N GLN A 75 -12.62 -11.65 0.22
CA GLN A 75 -14.04 -11.34 0.33
C GLN A 75 -14.64 -10.94 -1.03
N ALA A 76 -13.94 -10.06 -1.77
CA ALA A 76 -14.37 -9.64 -3.10
C ALA A 76 -14.42 -10.82 -4.09
N LEU A 77 -13.41 -11.69 -4.06
CA LEU A 77 -13.37 -12.89 -4.91
C LEU A 77 -14.51 -13.86 -4.58
N ALA A 78 -14.74 -14.13 -3.29
CA ALA A 78 -15.82 -15.02 -2.85
C ALA A 78 -17.20 -14.49 -3.28
N LEU A 79 -17.42 -13.17 -3.21
CA LEU A 79 -18.66 -12.55 -3.69
C LEU A 79 -18.84 -12.68 -5.21
N LEU A 80 -17.76 -12.52 -5.99
CA LEU A 80 -17.81 -12.72 -7.45
C LEU A 80 -18.11 -14.18 -7.81
N GLU A 81 -17.57 -15.13 -7.05
CA GLU A 81 -17.82 -16.55 -7.25
C GLU A 81 -19.25 -16.93 -6.88
N ALA A 82 -19.77 -16.38 -5.79
CA ALA A 82 -21.16 -16.56 -5.40
C ALA A 82 -22.14 -15.98 -6.44
N ALA A 83 -21.86 -14.77 -6.94
CA ALA A 83 -22.68 -14.11 -7.97
C ALA A 83 -22.66 -14.84 -9.33
N ALA A 84 -21.63 -15.63 -9.62
CA ALA A 84 -21.51 -16.42 -10.85
C ALA A 84 -22.18 -17.81 -10.75
N GLY A 85 -22.57 -18.25 -9.55
CA GLY A 85 -23.20 -19.55 -9.31
C GLY A 85 -24.69 -19.58 -9.67
N PRO A 86 -25.26 -20.78 -9.89
CA PRO A 86 -26.71 -20.92 -10.08
C PRO A 86 -27.41 -20.74 -8.73
N GLY A 87 -28.12 -19.64 -8.55
CA GLY A 87 -28.89 -19.32 -7.35
C GLY A 87 -28.75 -17.84 -6.96
N ASP A 88 -29.57 -17.43 -6.00
CA ASP A 88 -29.43 -16.13 -5.33
C ASP A 88 -28.65 -16.37 -4.02
N PRO A 89 -27.32 -16.23 -4.04
CA PRO A 89 -26.52 -16.55 -2.85
C PRO A 89 -26.85 -15.55 -1.74
N ALA A 90 -27.18 -16.07 -0.55
CA ALA A 90 -27.29 -15.22 0.62
C ALA A 90 -25.98 -14.46 0.82
N PRO A 91 -26.01 -13.12 0.99
CA PRO A 91 -24.82 -12.34 1.22
C PRO A 91 -24.08 -12.85 2.46
N PRO A 92 -22.73 -12.87 2.46
CA PRO A 92 -21.96 -13.19 3.65
C PRO A 92 -22.36 -12.33 4.84
N ALA A 93 -22.36 -12.92 6.03
CA ALA A 93 -22.77 -12.24 7.26
C ALA A 93 -21.90 -11.02 7.62
N ASP A 94 -20.69 -10.95 7.07
CA ASP A 94 -19.70 -9.87 7.26
C ASP A 94 -19.59 -8.93 6.04
N LEU A 95 -20.57 -8.95 5.15
CA LEU A 95 -20.63 -8.06 4.00
C LEU A 95 -20.86 -6.61 4.44
N ASP A 96 -19.86 -5.78 4.30
CA ASP A 96 -20.00 -4.34 4.53
C ASP A 96 -20.54 -3.60 3.29
N GLN A 97 -21.16 -2.43 3.53
CA GLN A 97 -21.79 -1.64 2.47
C GLN A 97 -20.84 -1.26 1.33
N PRO A 98 -19.59 -0.78 1.58
CA PRO A 98 -18.65 -0.47 0.49
C PRO A 98 -18.35 -1.66 -0.43
N LEU A 99 -18.29 -2.87 0.10
CA LEU A 99 -18.03 -4.06 -0.71
C LEU A 99 -19.27 -4.48 -1.50
N ALA A 100 -20.45 -4.35 -0.91
CA ALA A 100 -21.73 -4.57 -1.60
C ALA A 100 -21.90 -3.61 -2.77
N ASP A 101 -21.64 -2.33 -2.55
CA ASP A 101 -21.72 -1.29 -3.59
C ASP A 101 -20.69 -1.50 -4.69
N TRP A 102 -19.46 -1.90 -4.30
CA TRP A 102 -18.42 -2.27 -5.26
C TRP A 102 -18.88 -3.44 -6.14
N LEU A 103 -19.45 -4.49 -5.56
CA LEU A 103 -19.95 -5.63 -6.33
C LEU A 103 -21.10 -5.22 -7.25
N ALA A 104 -22.06 -4.44 -6.77
CA ALA A 104 -23.18 -3.94 -7.56
C ALA A 104 -22.70 -3.13 -8.78
N ALA A 105 -21.63 -2.36 -8.64
CA ALA A 105 -21.02 -1.61 -9.73
C ALA A 105 -20.39 -2.49 -10.82
N GLN A 106 -20.07 -3.78 -10.54
CA GLN A 106 -19.55 -4.71 -11.53
C GLN A 106 -20.64 -5.24 -12.49
N GLY A 107 -21.91 -4.99 -12.15
CA GLY A 107 -23.06 -5.47 -12.93
C GLY A 107 -23.45 -6.92 -12.62
N PRO A 108 -24.52 -7.41 -13.30
CA PRO A 108 -25.11 -8.71 -12.97
C PRO A 108 -24.24 -9.91 -13.39
N ASN A 109 -23.30 -9.72 -14.29
CA ASN A 109 -22.39 -10.77 -14.77
C ASN A 109 -20.94 -10.25 -14.73
N PRO A 110 -20.28 -10.29 -13.56
CA PRO A 110 -18.89 -9.87 -13.43
C PRO A 110 -17.99 -10.65 -14.37
N SER A 111 -17.07 -9.96 -15.05
CA SER A 111 -16.24 -10.60 -16.07
C SER A 111 -15.28 -11.64 -15.47
N ALA A 112 -15.06 -12.75 -16.19
CA ALA A 112 -14.04 -13.73 -15.83
C ALA A 112 -12.65 -13.08 -15.70
N GLN A 113 -12.40 -12.00 -16.40
CA GLN A 113 -11.18 -11.20 -16.32
C GLN A 113 -11.02 -10.52 -14.96
N LEU A 114 -12.11 -9.99 -14.38
CA LEU A 114 -12.08 -9.38 -13.03
C LEU A 114 -11.69 -10.43 -11.98
N ARG A 115 -12.30 -11.62 -12.04
CA ARG A 115 -11.96 -12.74 -11.18
C ARG A 115 -10.47 -13.13 -11.31
N GLY A 116 -9.98 -13.26 -12.55
CA GLY A 116 -8.57 -13.55 -12.82
C GLY A 116 -7.62 -12.52 -12.23
N ARG A 117 -7.97 -11.23 -12.29
CA ARG A 117 -7.17 -10.14 -11.67
C ARG A 117 -7.10 -10.25 -10.16
N LEU A 118 -8.22 -10.54 -9.48
CA LEU A 118 -8.23 -10.70 -8.03
C LEU A 118 -7.43 -11.94 -7.58
N LEU A 119 -7.55 -13.04 -8.31
CA LEU A 119 -6.73 -14.24 -8.06
C LEU A 119 -5.24 -13.91 -8.20
N LEU A 120 -4.86 -13.28 -9.29
CA LEU A 120 -3.46 -12.88 -9.51
C LEU A 120 -2.95 -11.91 -8.45
N ALA A 121 -3.78 -10.94 -8.04
CA ALA A 121 -3.43 -10.00 -6.96
C ALA A 121 -3.22 -10.72 -5.62
N LEU A 122 -4.00 -11.74 -5.32
CA LEU A 122 -3.82 -12.57 -4.12
C LEU A 122 -2.56 -13.43 -4.19
N GLU A 123 -2.30 -14.09 -5.31
CA GLU A 123 -1.11 -14.92 -5.50
C GLU A 123 0.19 -14.12 -5.46
N GLN A 124 0.15 -12.87 -5.88
CA GLN A 124 1.32 -11.98 -5.95
C GLN A 124 1.37 -10.96 -4.82
N LEU A 125 0.54 -11.08 -3.79
CA LEU A 125 0.47 -10.10 -2.70
C LEU A 125 1.80 -9.94 -1.93
N ASP A 126 2.61 -10.97 -1.89
CA ASP A 126 3.96 -10.95 -1.31
C ASP A 126 4.93 -10.05 -2.10
N ARG A 127 4.65 -9.79 -3.38
CA ARG A 127 5.43 -8.89 -4.23
C ARG A 127 5.04 -7.42 -4.07
N ALA A 128 3.89 -7.14 -3.44
CA ALA A 128 3.48 -5.77 -3.15
C ALA A 128 4.43 -5.13 -2.14
N ASP A 129 4.84 -3.90 -2.39
CA ASP A 129 5.66 -3.12 -1.47
C ASP A 129 4.81 -2.56 -0.30
N ILE A 130 4.29 -3.45 0.56
CA ILE A 130 3.60 -3.08 1.80
C ILE A 130 4.62 -3.13 2.94
N THR A 131 5.11 -1.98 3.38
CA THR A 131 6.33 -1.90 4.18
C THR A 131 6.41 -0.63 5.03
N THR A 132 7.43 -0.55 5.88
CA THR A 132 7.80 0.69 6.56
C THR A 132 8.60 1.63 5.64
N ILE A 133 8.63 2.93 5.97
CA ILE A 133 9.47 3.91 5.26
C ILE A 133 10.93 3.43 5.20
N HIS A 134 11.47 2.98 6.34
CA HIS A 134 12.84 2.46 6.40
C HIS A 134 13.03 1.19 5.55
N GLY A 135 12.07 0.28 5.58
CA GLY A 135 12.08 -0.93 4.75
C GLY A 135 12.08 -0.62 3.26
N PHE A 136 11.27 0.34 2.84
CA PHE A 136 11.24 0.83 1.45
C PHE A 136 12.58 1.44 1.04
N CYS A 137 13.10 2.39 1.84
CA CYS A 137 14.40 3.03 1.56
C CYS A 137 15.53 2.00 1.45
N ARG A 138 15.57 1.02 2.39
CA ARG A 138 16.57 -0.06 2.35
C ARG A 138 16.48 -0.87 1.05
N ARG A 139 15.29 -1.31 0.66
CA ARG A 139 15.11 -2.08 -0.58
C ARG A 139 15.47 -1.28 -1.82
N THR A 140 15.12 -0.01 -1.86
CA THR A 140 15.47 0.88 -2.98
C THR A 140 16.99 1.04 -3.08
N LEU A 141 17.68 1.29 -1.96
CA LEU A 141 19.14 1.36 -1.93
C LEU A 141 19.80 0.03 -2.34
N GLN A 142 19.24 -1.10 -1.93
CA GLN A 142 19.76 -2.40 -2.36
C GLN A 142 19.58 -2.66 -3.85
N ARG A 143 18.43 -2.30 -4.42
CA ARG A 143 18.15 -2.43 -5.87
C ARG A 143 19.06 -1.52 -6.72
N GLN A 144 19.38 -0.35 -6.19
CA GLN A 144 20.20 0.67 -6.86
C GLN A 144 21.63 0.76 -6.31
N ALA A 145 22.11 -0.29 -5.63
CA ALA A 145 23.38 -0.29 -4.91
C ALA A 145 24.56 0.11 -5.83
N LEU A 146 24.62 -0.39 -7.06
CA LEU A 146 25.65 -0.09 -8.02
C LEU A 146 25.62 1.38 -8.46
N GLU A 147 24.44 1.93 -8.72
CA GLU A 147 24.26 3.32 -9.13
C GLU A 147 24.55 4.28 -7.98
N ALA A 148 24.25 3.86 -6.74
CA ALA A 148 24.52 4.63 -5.53
C ALA A 148 25.98 4.50 -5.02
N GLY A 149 26.83 3.72 -5.70
CA GLY A 149 28.20 3.45 -5.26
C GLY A 149 28.30 2.67 -3.95
N LEU A 150 27.24 1.93 -3.59
CA LEU A 150 27.16 1.14 -2.37
C LEU A 150 27.62 -0.30 -2.65
N GLY A 151 28.23 -0.92 -1.64
CA GLY A 151 28.55 -2.36 -1.70
C GLY A 151 27.28 -3.21 -1.75
N PRO A 152 27.39 -4.51 -2.09
CA PRO A 152 26.25 -5.41 -2.28
C PRO A 152 25.43 -5.67 -1.01
N ALA A 153 25.96 -5.38 0.17
CA ALA A 153 25.26 -5.51 1.46
C ALA A 153 25.07 -4.14 2.11
N VAL A 154 23.86 -3.59 2.02
CA VAL A 154 23.46 -2.39 2.76
C VAL A 154 22.85 -2.84 4.09
N ALA A 155 23.56 -2.63 5.19
CA ALA A 155 23.06 -2.83 6.54
C ALA A 155 22.59 -1.49 7.14
N LEU A 156 21.45 -1.51 7.84
CA LEU A 156 21.01 -0.39 8.65
C LEU A 156 21.78 -0.44 9.97
N GLU A 157 22.61 0.56 10.21
CA GLU A 157 23.28 0.72 11.50
C GLU A 157 22.39 1.49 12.48
N ASN A 158 22.05 0.84 13.59
CA ASN A 158 21.47 1.52 14.74
C ASN A 158 22.62 2.15 15.54
N GLY A 159 22.66 3.47 15.65
CA GLY A 159 23.66 4.15 16.48
C GLY A 159 24.63 5.05 15.72
N ALA A 160 24.17 5.71 14.66
CA ALA A 160 24.96 6.69 13.90
C ALA A 160 25.46 7.91 14.71
N ALA A 161 25.35 7.91 16.05
CA ALA A 161 25.79 9.02 16.91
C ALA A 161 27.30 9.28 16.80
N GLU A 162 28.12 8.23 16.82
CA GLU A 162 29.56 8.34 16.65
C GLU A 162 29.94 8.85 15.26
N ARG A 163 29.32 8.29 14.23
CA ARG A 163 29.57 8.72 12.84
C ARG A 163 29.12 10.16 12.60
N ARG A 164 27.96 10.56 13.18
CA ARG A 164 27.55 11.98 13.17
C ARG A 164 28.54 12.87 13.89
N GLY A 165 29.05 12.44 15.04
CA GLY A 165 30.12 13.16 15.78
C GLY A 165 31.37 13.34 14.94
N GLN A 166 31.83 12.31 14.25
CA GLN A 166 32.97 12.38 13.31
C GLN A 166 32.71 13.36 12.18
N ILE A 167 31.55 13.25 11.48
CA ILE A 167 31.18 14.15 10.39
C ILE A 167 31.14 15.62 10.86
N VAL A 168 30.54 15.87 12.03
CA VAL A 168 30.49 17.22 12.61
C VAL A 168 31.90 17.71 12.93
N HIS A 169 32.74 16.85 13.50
CA HIS A 169 34.12 17.18 13.83
C HIS A 169 34.95 17.51 12.57
N ASP A 170 34.86 16.67 11.55
CA ASP A 170 35.56 16.89 10.26
C ASP A 170 35.09 18.16 9.57
N TYR A 171 33.78 18.42 9.57
CA TYR A 171 33.21 19.66 9.06
C TYR A 171 33.75 20.89 9.80
N TRP A 172 33.77 20.84 11.14
CA TRP A 172 34.35 21.91 11.96
C TRP A 172 35.82 22.14 11.66
N GLN A 173 36.61 21.09 11.57
CA GLN A 173 38.05 21.20 11.24
C GLN A 173 38.27 21.84 9.87
N GLN A 174 37.49 21.48 8.87
CA GLN A 174 37.54 22.06 7.51
C GLN A 174 37.18 23.56 7.51
N GLN A 175 36.21 23.96 8.35
CA GLN A 175 35.77 25.36 8.40
C GLN A 175 36.76 26.21 9.21
N ILE A 176 37.26 25.72 10.33
CA ILE A 176 38.26 26.43 11.15
C ILE A 176 39.60 26.53 10.39
N GLY A 177 40.03 25.48 9.71
CA GLY A 177 41.22 25.50 8.88
C GLY A 177 41.16 26.53 7.74
N ARG A 178 39.99 26.87 7.24
CA ARG A 178 39.79 27.92 6.24
C ARG A 178 39.72 29.34 6.79
N ALA A 179 39.46 29.48 8.11
CA ALA A 179 39.36 30.79 8.76
C ALA A 179 40.72 31.33 9.21
N HIS A 180 41.79 30.53 9.09
CA HIS A 180 43.17 30.92 9.50
C HIS A 180 44.17 31.04 8.36
N VAL A 181 43.67 31.16 7.09
CA VAL A 181 44.52 31.45 5.91
C VAL A 181 44.15 32.85 5.35
#